data_f11ec95d172dbe0d32cebc83d2bce1e2
#
_entry.id   f11ec95d172dbe0d32cebc83d2bce1e2
#
_cell.length_a   1.000
_cell.length_b   1.000
_cell.length_c   1.000
_cell.angle_alpha   90.00
_cell.angle_beta   90.00
_cell.angle_gamma   90.00
#
_symmetry.space_group_name_H-M   'P 1'
#
loop_
_entity.id
_entity.type
_entity.pdbx_description
1 polymer ?
#
loop_
_entity_poly.entity_id
_entity_poly.type
_entity_poly.pdbx_seq_one_letter_code
_entity_poly.pdbx_strand_id
1 'polypeptide(L)'
;MAKRKICQAMAVVLALGMCTTGLTGCGNEKRADGKTEIEVVSYKPEAVKAFEKIEKQFNETHDDIHLTISSPNEAMTILKTRFIREDYPDIIAIGGDINYSNFLDADLFEDISDLDAVDTVKEAYLDMYKELEFILKDGTYALPYAVN
;
A
#
# COMPACT_ATOMS: atom_id res chain seq x y z
N MET A 1 9.26 59.11 -9.79
CA MET A 1 8.79 58.13 -10.80
C MET A 1 9.59 56.80 -10.81
N ALA A 2 10.84 56.75 -10.37
CA ALA A 2 11.68 55.53 -10.37
C ALA A 2 11.25 54.46 -9.35
N LYS A 3 10.80 54.85 -8.14
CA LYS A 3 10.41 53.89 -7.07
C LYS A 3 9.16 53.04 -7.41
N ARG A 4 8.27 53.57 -8.26
CA ARG A 4 7.02 52.87 -8.65
C ARG A 4 7.28 51.77 -9.71
N LYS A 5 8.31 51.92 -10.52
CA LYS A 5 8.71 50.94 -11.55
C LYS A 5 9.46 49.75 -10.95
N ILE A 6 10.20 49.95 -9.85
CA ILE A 6 10.94 48.90 -9.13
C ILE A 6 9.95 47.98 -8.39
N CYS A 7 8.89 48.50 -7.77
CA CYS A 7 7.85 47.68 -7.14
C CYS A 7 7.05 46.84 -8.15
N GLN A 8 6.80 47.35 -9.35
CA GLN A 8 6.11 46.57 -10.39
C GLN A 8 7.00 45.46 -10.98
N ALA A 9 8.30 45.68 -11.08
CA ALA A 9 9.23 44.64 -11.54
C ALA A 9 9.41 43.51 -10.52
N MET A 10 9.40 43.82 -9.20
CA MET A 10 9.44 42.81 -8.14
C MET A 10 8.15 41.99 -8.04
N ALA A 11 6.99 42.57 -8.31
CA ALA A 11 5.71 41.84 -8.28
C ALA A 11 5.57 40.84 -9.43
N VAL A 12 6.17 41.09 -10.58
CA VAL A 12 6.14 40.15 -11.74
C VAL A 12 7.09 38.98 -11.54
N VAL A 13 8.21 39.15 -10.84
CA VAL A 13 9.15 38.05 -10.55
C VAL A 13 8.61 37.10 -9.48
N LEU A 14 7.78 37.57 -8.53
CA LEU A 14 7.13 36.71 -7.54
C LEU A 14 5.95 35.90 -8.09
N ALA A 15 5.33 36.34 -9.19
CA ALA A 15 4.19 35.65 -9.81
C ALA A 15 4.61 34.47 -10.73
N LEU A 16 5.87 34.39 -11.18
CA LEU A 16 6.35 33.28 -12.00
C LEU A 16 6.99 32.11 -11.21
N GLY A 17 7.11 32.26 -9.88
CA GLY A 17 7.73 31.24 -9.02
C GLY A 17 6.77 30.23 -8.40
N MET A 18 5.45 30.31 -8.63
CA MET A 18 4.45 29.48 -7.95
C MET A 18 3.75 28.42 -8.81
N CYS A 19 4.26 28.06 -9.96
CA CYS A 19 3.64 27.06 -10.86
C CYS A 19 4.45 25.78 -11.03
N THR A 20 5.17 25.30 -10.00
CA THR A 20 5.74 23.96 -10.00
C THR A 20 5.46 23.21 -8.68
N THR A 21 4.23 23.30 -8.17
CA THR A 21 3.76 22.24 -7.30
C THR A 21 3.27 21.14 -8.23
N GLY A 22 4.17 20.19 -8.54
CA GLY A 22 3.81 18.97 -9.23
C GLY A 22 2.66 18.31 -8.50
N LEU A 23 1.61 18.02 -9.23
CA LEU A 23 0.65 17.00 -8.88
C LEU A 23 1.45 15.69 -8.78
N THR A 24 1.94 15.36 -7.58
CA THR A 24 2.34 13.99 -7.28
C THR A 24 1.04 13.22 -7.19
N GLY A 25 0.59 12.70 -8.34
CA GLY A 25 -0.45 11.70 -8.38
C GLY A 25 0.03 10.47 -7.60
N CYS A 26 -0.89 9.82 -6.92
CA CYS A 26 -0.70 8.50 -6.36
C CYS A 26 -0.20 7.56 -7.46
N GLY A 27 1.09 7.31 -7.47
CA GLY A 27 1.76 6.36 -8.34
C GLY A 27 2.86 5.75 -7.51
N ASN A 28 3.02 4.43 -7.57
CA ASN A 28 4.08 3.70 -6.89
C ASN A 28 5.38 4.47 -6.95
N GLU A 29 5.96 4.77 -5.80
CA GLU A 29 7.24 5.49 -5.73
C GLU A 29 8.31 4.65 -6.43
N LYS A 30 8.90 5.22 -7.47
CA LYS A 30 10.05 4.59 -8.12
C LYS A 30 11.30 4.87 -7.29
N ARG A 31 12.03 3.81 -6.98
CA ARG A 31 13.35 3.91 -6.37
C ARG A 31 14.34 4.67 -7.26
N ALA A 32 15.44 5.10 -6.67
CA ALA A 32 16.55 5.75 -7.40
C ALA A 32 17.16 4.87 -8.50
N ASP A 33 17.00 3.53 -8.41
CA ASP A 33 17.42 2.55 -9.42
C ASP A 33 16.36 2.33 -10.53
N GLY A 34 15.22 3.03 -10.46
CA GLY A 34 14.15 2.96 -11.45
C GLY A 34 13.15 1.82 -11.24
N LYS A 35 13.35 0.96 -10.22
CA LYS A 35 12.41 -0.12 -9.88
C LYS A 35 11.18 0.44 -9.18
N THR A 36 10.05 -0.22 -9.35
CA THR A 36 8.84 0.02 -8.56
C THR A 36 9.02 -0.62 -7.18
N GLU A 37 8.85 0.14 -6.11
CA GLU A 37 8.84 -0.39 -4.75
C GLU A 37 7.47 -1.01 -4.46
N ILE A 38 7.45 -2.21 -3.85
CA ILE A 38 6.26 -2.86 -3.28
C ILE A 38 6.55 -3.17 -1.82
N GLU A 39 5.78 -2.56 -0.95
CA GLU A 39 5.88 -2.78 0.49
C GLU A 39 4.84 -3.77 1.00
N VAL A 40 5.29 -4.79 1.71
CA VAL A 40 4.42 -5.74 2.42
C VAL A 40 4.62 -5.58 3.93
N VAL A 41 3.54 -5.40 4.67
CA VAL A 41 3.56 -5.42 6.13
C VAL A 41 2.81 -6.63 6.64
N SER A 42 3.52 -7.49 7.39
CA SER A 42 2.97 -8.72 7.98
C SER A 42 2.85 -8.62 9.50
N TYR A 43 1.83 -9.26 10.07
CA TYR A 43 1.62 -9.35 11.50
C TYR A 43 2.26 -10.60 12.15
N LYS A 44 3.02 -11.41 11.37
CA LYS A 44 3.64 -12.67 11.84
C LYS A 44 5.15 -12.51 12.08
N PRO A 45 5.58 -12.00 13.25
CA PRO A 45 7.00 -11.82 13.54
C PRO A 45 7.77 -13.15 13.58
N GLU A 46 7.11 -14.27 13.85
CA GLU A 46 7.69 -15.61 13.82
C GLU A 46 8.09 -16.05 12.40
N ALA A 47 7.51 -15.45 11.37
CA ALA A 47 7.77 -15.78 9.97
C ALA A 47 8.87 -14.93 9.31
N VAL A 48 9.51 -14.02 10.03
CA VAL A 48 10.53 -13.08 9.50
C VAL A 48 11.57 -13.78 8.63
N LYS A 49 12.15 -14.90 9.10
CA LYS A 49 13.16 -15.65 8.31
C LYS A 49 12.61 -16.22 7.00
N ALA A 50 11.34 -16.58 6.97
CA ALA A 50 10.71 -17.06 5.73
C ALA A 50 10.49 -15.88 4.77
N PHE A 51 10.05 -14.75 5.29
CA PHE A 51 9.84 -13.53 4.50
C PHE A 51 11.15 -12.98 3.95
N GLU A 52 12.23 -12.92 4.72
CA GLU A 52 13.56 -12.53 4.24
C GLU A 52 14.02 -13.41 3.04
N LYS A 53 13.73 -14.71 3.10
CA LYS A 53 14.06 -15.61 2.00
C LYS A 53 13.20 -15.35 0.76
N ILE A 54 11.90 -15.11 0.94
CA ILE A 54 10.98 -14.80 -0.16
C ILE A 54 11.37 -13.47 -0.81
N GLU A 55 11.59 -12.43 -0.01
CA GLU A 55 12.03 -11.11 -0.45
C GLU A 55 13.31 -11.21 -1.29
N LYS A 56 14.32 -11.92 -0.76
CA LYS A 56 15.57 -12.13 -1.47
C LYS A 56 15.36 -12.84 -2.81
N GLN A 57 14.63 -13.95 -2.83
CA GLN A 57 14.37 -14.73 -4.05
C GLN A 57 13.58 -13.92 -5.08
N PHE A 58 12.60 -13.14 -4.64
CA PHE A 58 11.83 -12.28 -5.50
C PHE A 58 12.73 -11.21 -6.15
N ASN A 59 13.49 -10.50 -5.34
CA ASN A 59 14.37 -9.41 -5.80
C ASN A 59 15.53 -9.88 -6.69
N GLU A 60 15.93 -11.15 -6.60
CA GLU A 60 16.92 -11.77 -7.50
C GLU A 60 16.35 -12.14 -8.87
N THR A 61 15.02 -12.26 -8.99
CA THR A 61 14.36 -12.73 -10.22
C THR A 61 13.52 -11.66 -10.93
N HIS A 62 13.36 -10.47 -10.32
CA HIS A 62 12.59 -9.37 -10.86
C HIS A 62 13.45 -8.10 -10.95
N ASP A 63 13.61 -7.60 -12.18
CA ASP A 63 14.47 -6.44 -12.45
C ASP A 63 13.72 -5.11 -12.40
N ASP A 64 12.40 -5.13 -12.49
CA ASP A 64 11.50 -3.98 -12.57
C ASP A 64 10.77 -3.66 -11.26
N ILE A 65 10.72 -4.62 -10.33
CA ILE A 65 10.08 -4.50 -9.03
C ILE A 65 11.10 -4.76 -7.93
N HIS A 66 10.98 -4.03 -6.84
CA HIS A 66 11.69 -4.30 -5.59
C HIS A 66 10.68 -4.54 -4.47
N LEU A 67 10.70 -5.74 -3.92
CA LEU A 67 9.84 -6.15 -2.82
C LEU A 67 10.55 -5.93 -1.49
N THR A 68 9.86 -5.31 -0.53
CA THR A 68 10.28 -5.19 0.86
C THR A 68 9.21 -5.79 1.76
N ILE A 69 9.58 -6.71 2.63
CA ILE A 69 8.64 -7.35 3.57
C ILE A 69 9.05 -7.04 5.00
N SER A 70 8.21 -6.35 5.74
CA SER A 70 8.40 -6.08 7.16
C SER A 70 7.41 -6.88 8.02
N SER A 71 7.85 -7.35 9.17
CA SER A 71 7.00 -8.10 10.11
C SER A 71 7.31 -7.71 11.57
N PRO A 72 6.98 -6.47 11.97
CA PRO A 72 7.25 -5.99 13.31
C PRO A 72 6.31 -6.61 14.35
N ASN A 73 6.75 -6.70 15.61
CA ASN A 73 5.96 -7.24 16.70
C ASN A 73 4.61 -6.51 16.90
N GLU A 74 4.59 -5.20 16.67
CA GLU A 74 3.40 -4.35 16.85
C GLU A 74 2.74 -3.97 15.50
N ALA A 75 2.80 -4.88 14.52
CA ALA A 75 2.33 -4.61 13.15
C ALA A 75 0.94 -3.97 13.08
N MET A 76 -0.03 -4.48 13.85
CA MET A 76 -1.40 -3.97 13.85
C MET A 76 -1.50 -2.54 14.39
N THR A 77 -0.71 -2.19 15.41
CA THR A 77 -0.65 -0.82 15.96
C THR A 77 0.00 0.13 14.96
N ILE A 78 1.06 -0.34 14.31
CA ILE A 78 1.77 0.41 13.27
C ILE A 78 0.84 0.68 12.08
N LEU A 79 0.15 -0.34 11.55
CA LEU A 79 -0.79 -0.22 10.44
C LEU A 79 -1.91 0.78 10.75
N LYS A 80 -2.56 0.65 11.92
CA LYS A 80 -3.61 1.59 12.33
C LYS A 80 -3.11 3.04 12.42
N THR A 81 -1.88 3.22 12.89
CA THR A 81 -1.26 4.57 12.98
C THR A 81 -0.93 5.13 11.59
N ARG A 82 -0.43 4.27 10.68
CA ARG A 82 -0.14 4.65 9.29
C ARG A 82 -1.43 5.03 8.55
N PHE A 83 -2.50 4.24 8.67
CA PHE A 83 -3.79 4.51 8.03
C PHE A 83 -4.40 5.87 8.44
N ILE A 84 -4.27 6.26 9.73
CA ILE A 84 -4.70 7.59 10.20
C ILE A 84 -3.92 8.73 9.50
N ARG A 85 -2.70 8.45 9.04
CA ARG A 85 -1.83 9.41 8.34
C ARG A 85 -1.92 9.31 6.83
N GLU A 86 -2.84 8.47 6.32
CA GLU A 86 -2.96 8.17 4.89
C GLU A 86 -1.67 7.59 4.28
N ASP A 87 -0.87 6.90 5.12
CA ASP A 87 0.36 6.20 4.74
C ASP A 87 0.05 4.71 4.62
N TYR A 88 -0.21 4.23 3.41
CA TYR A 88 -0.65 2.87 3.15
C TYR A 88 0.49 2.03 2.57
N PRO A 89 0.79 0.85 3.13
CA PRO A 89 1.62 -0.13 2.43
C PRO A 89 0.84 -0.70 1.24
N ASP A 90 1.53 -1.20 0.23
CA ASP A 90 0.88 -1.79 -0.95
C ASP A 90 0.14 -3.08 -0.61
N ILE A 91 0.69 -3.89 0.27
CA ILE A 91 0.11 -5.17 0.69
C ILE A 91 0.19 -5.32 2.21
N ILE A 92 -0.90 -5.78 2.82
CA ILE A 92 -0.87 -6.20 4.21
C ILE A 92 -1.17 -7.70 4.34
N ALA A 93 -0.37 -8.40 5.15
CA ALA A 93 -0.57 -9.81 5.48
C ALA A 93 -1.03 -9.92 6.93
N ILE A 94 -2.34 -9.99 7.12
CA ILE A 94 -3.02 -10.02 8.44
C ILE A 94 -3.84 -11.30 8.62
N GLY A 95 -4.36 -11.52 9.82
CA GLY A 95 -5.27 -12.63 10.10
C GLY A 95 -6.67 -12.39 9.57
N GLY A 96 -7.38 -13.46 9.26
CA GLY A 96 -8.83 -13.43 9.03
C GLY A 96 -9.56 -13.26 10.36
N ASP A 97 -9.59 -12.05 10.88
CA ASP A 97 -10.19 -11.67 12.16
C ASP A 97 -10.91 -10.32 12.08
N ILE A 98 -11.33 -9.80 13.22
CA ILE A 98 -12.01 -8.51 13.35
C ILE A 98 -11.26 -7.34 12.68
N ASN A 99 -9.93 -7.40 12.56
CA ASN A 99 -9.18 -6.32 11.92
C ASN A 99 -9.40 -6.34 10.39
N TYR A 100 -9.50 -7.54 9.78
CA TYR A 100 -9.89 -7.65 8.38
C TYR A 100 -11.24 -6.97 8.13
N SER A 101 -12.25 -7.32 8.91
CA SER A 101 -13.61 -6.75 8.80
C SER A 101 -13.61 -5.22 8.95
N ASN A 102 -12.92 -4.71 9.97
CA ASN A 102 -12.84 -3.27 10.21
C ASN A 102 -12.11 -2.51 9.09
N PHE A 103 -11.06 -3.09 8.50
CA PHE A 103 -10.32 -2.46 7.40
C PHE A 103 -11.11 -2.50 6.10
N LEU A 104 -11.85 -3.58 5.85
CA LEU A 104 -12.75 -3.69 4.71
C LEU A 104 -13.89 -2.68 4.80
N ASP A 105 -14.52 -2.53 5.97
CA ASP A 105 -15.60 -1.55 6.19
C ASP A 105 -15.13 -0.10 6.08
N ALA A 106 -13.83 0.13 6.34
CA ALA A 106 -13.19 1.44 6.17
C ALA A 106 -12.69 1.70 4.74
N ASP A 107 -13.04 0.85 3.76
CA ASP A 107 -12.62 0.95 2.35
C ASP A 107 -11.09 1.00 2.15
N LEU A 108 -10.34 0.24 2.97
CA LEU A 108 -8.87 0.19 2.92
C LEU A 108 -8.32 -0.90 1.99
N PHE A 109 -9.18 -1.69 1.36
CA PHE A 109 -8.78 -2.76 0.45
C PHE A 109 -9.34 -2.53 -0.94
N GLU A 110 -8.52 -2.80 -1.94
CA GLU A 110 -8.92 -2.84 -3.34
C GLU A 110 -9.61 -4.17 -3.67
N ASP A 111 -10.58 -4.12 -4.58
CA ASP A 111 -11.16 -5.33 -5.16
C ASP A 111 -10.15 -5.99 -6.11
N ILE A 112 -9.80 -7.22 -5.81
CA ILE A 112 -8.82 -8.02 -6.56
C ILE A 112 -9.48 -9.17 -7.34
N SER A 113 -10.78 -9.11 -7.58
CA SER A 113 -11.55 -10.18 -8.24
C SER A 113 -11.05 -10.52 -9.64
N ASP A 114 -10.42 -9.56 -10.31
CA ASP A 114 -9.91 -9.71 -11.68
C ASP A 114 -8.46 -10.24 -11.75
N LEU A 115 -7.83 -10.52 -10.60
CA LEU A 115 -6.50 -11.11 -10.59
C LEU A 115 -6.54 -12.61 -10.83
N ASP A 116 -5.73 -13.11 -11.77
CA ASP A 116 -5.57 -14.56 -12.05
C ASP A 116 -5.26 -15.38 -10.78
N ALA A 117 -4.65 -14.75 -9.78
CA ALA A 117 -4.33 -15.38 -8.51
C ALA A 117 -5.59 -15.84 -7.74
N VAL A 118 -6.72 -15.15 -7.91
CA VAL A 118 -8.00 -15.51 -7.27
C VAL A 118 -8.47 -16.87 -7.76
N ASP A 119 -8.35 -17.15 -9.06
CA ASP A 119 -8.77 -18.41 -9.67
C ASP A 119 -7.93 -19.62 -9.19
N THR A 120 -6.77 -19.37 -8.60
CA THR A 120 -5.94 -20.42 -8.02
C THR A 120 -6.36 -20.85 -6.63
N VAL A 121 -7.21 -20.07 -5.97
CA VAL A 121 -7.68 -20.31 -4.60
C VAL A 121 -8.97 -21.14 -4.65
N LYS A 122 -9.08 -22.11 -3.76
CA LYS A 122 -10.34 -22.89 -3.64
C LYS A 122 -11.45 -21.98 -3.13
N GLU A 123 -12.60 -22.05 -3.77
CA GLU A 123 -13.80 -21.26 -3.44
C GLU A 123 -14.13 -21.29 -1.93
N ALA A 124 -14.05 -22.46 -1.30
CA ALA A 124 -14.31 -22.59 0.13
C ALA A 124 -13.43 -21.71 1.04
N TYR A 125 -12.23 -21.33 0.60
CA TYR A 125 -11.40 -20.39 1.35
C TYR A 125 -11.77 -18.94 1.07
N LEU A 126 -12.25 -18.61 -0.11
CA LEU A 126 -12.77 -17.29 -0.44
C LEU A 126 -14.08 -17.04 0.33
N ASP A 127 -14.95 -18.05 0.39
CA ASP A 127 -16.21 -17.97 1.15
C ASP A 127 -15.99 -17.68 2.64
N MET A 128 -14.92 -18.22 3.24
CA MET A 128 -14.59 -17.93 4.64
C MET A 128 -14.35 -16.43 4.90
N TYR A 129 -13.82 -15.68 3.93
CA TYR A 129 -13.64 -14.24 4.09
C TYR A 129 -14.97 -13.50 4.01
N LYS A 130 -15.92 -13.99 3.22
CA LYS A 130 -17.29 -13.42 3.16
C LYS A 130 -18.01 -13.55 4.51
N GLU A 131 -17.79 -14.62 5.24
CA GLU A 131 -18.34 -14.80 6.60
C GLU A 131 -17.75 -13.82 7.63
N LEU A 132 -16.58 -13.21 7.33
CA LEU A 132 -15.95 -12.22 8.19
C LEU A 132 -16.42 -10.78 7.89
N GLU A 133 -17.15 -10.55 6.84
CA GLU A 133 -17.63 -9.23 6.45
C GLU A 133 -18.80 -8.80 7.35
N PHE A 134 -18.70 -7.62 7.99
CA PHE A 134 -19.83 -7.04 8.73
C PHE A 134 -20.86 -6.44 7.77
N ILE A 135 -20.36 -5.80 6.71
CA ILE A 135 -21.16 -5.29 5.62
C ILE A 135 -20.73 -6.05 4.36
N LEU A 136 -21.63 -6.85 3.81
CA LEU A 136 -21.32 -7.63 2.61
C LEU A 136 -20.97 -6.70 1.46
N LYS A 137 -19.82 -6.95 0.85
CA LYS A 137 -19.35 -6.25 -0.35
C LYS A 137 -19.26 -7.22 -1.52
N ASP A 138 -19.62 -6.75 -2.70
CA ASP A 138 -19.33 -7.48 -3.93
C ASP A 138 -17.81 -7.42 -4.19
N GLY A 139 -17.22 -8.51 -4.69
CA GLY A 139 -15.81 -8.57 -5.00
C GLY A 139 -14.99 -9.48 -4.06
N THR A 140 -13.70 -9.53 -4.31
CA THR A 140 -12.70 -10.28 -3.53
C THR A 140 -11.65 -9.31 -3.00
N TYR A 141 -11.44 -9.27 -1.69
CA TYR A 141 -10.58 -8.26 -1.05
C TYR A 141 -9.39 -8.89 -0.31
N ALA A 142 -9.28 -10.20 -0.31
CA ALA A 142 -8.16 -10.90 0.31
C ALA A 142 -7.89 -12.24 -0.34
N LEU A 143 -6.62 -12.67 -0.31
CA LEU A 143 -6.19 -14.02 -0.67
C LEU A 143 -5.66 -14.74 0.56
N PRO A 144 -6.14 -15.95 0.87
CA PRO A 144 -5.59 -16.77 1.94
C PRO A 144 -4.19 -17.26 1.55
N TYR A 145 -3.19 -16.97 2.37
CA TYR A 145 -1.81 -17.43 2.16
C TYR A 145 -1.38 -18.50 3.17
N ALA A 146 -2.12 -18.65 4.25
CA ALA A 146 -1.90 -19.67 5.27
C ALA A 146 -3.21 -20.01 6.00
N VAL A 147 -3.34 -21.25 6.43
CA VAL A 147 -4.44 -21.72 7.28
C VAL A 147 -3.81 -22.18 8.59
N ASN A 148 -4.39 -21.76 9.72
CA ASN A 148 -3.97 -22.19 11.07
C ASN A 148 -4.79 -23.42 11.49
#